data_eee2aa0f83ac59ad1813ca0e02e4938f
#
_entry.id   eee2aa0f83ac59ad1813ca0e02e4938f
#
_cell.length_a   1.000
_cell.length_b   1.000
_cell.length_c   1.000
_cell.angle_alpha   90.00
_cell.angle_beta   90.00
_cell.angle_gamma   90.00
#
_symmetry.space_group_name_H-M   'P 1'
#
loop_
_entity.id
_entity.type
_entity.pdbx_description
1 polymer ?
#
loop_
_entity_poly.entity_id
_entity_poly.type
_entity_poly.pdbx_seq_one_letter_code
_entity_poly.pdbx_strand_id
1 'polypeptide(L)'
;MTFKKLINFYGNMMIGMARQLYPLNRSITGKGNRETLSLIKKKIPLETKKFKSGKKVFDWRVPKEWSINKAYILNLNNNRKYADFNKNNLHIVGYSQAINKIVSYKELKNHIHVDKKYKNAIPYVTSYYKKTWGFCMSQNQLINLNKNKYKVIIDSSFKNGVMDYGELKFKGKSKKEILFTSYICHPSMANNELSGPVINTALAHYVKNLKNKKYSYRFVFVPETIGSIAYINKNLKELKRYMLAGFVINCAGDNRDYSFVQTPEKNTFADEIMKSSFIGLKKKSIYEFKDRSSDERQYCSPGVELPVCSFSRSKAGSKTFPEYHTSLDNFDLVNQNGLEGSFEILKNVIDSLEICAYPKAKNKCEPFLTKKNMYPTISKKNN
;
A
#
# COMPACT_ATOMS: atom_id res chain seq x y z
N MET A 1 -0.03 -19.43 22.65
CA MET A 1 -1.21 -19.15 21.80
C MET A 1 -1.14 -20.08 20.61
N THR A 2 -2.22 -20.79 20.26
CA THR A 2 -2.24 -21.66 19.07
C THR A 2 -2.13 -20.81 17.80
N PHE A 3 -1.64 -21.40 16.69
CA PHE A 3 -1.49 -20.71 15.41
C PHE A 3 -2.82 -20.08 14.96
N LYS A 4 -3.94 -20.84 14.99
CA LYS A 4 -5.27 -20.32 14.63
C LYS A 4 -5.71 -19.13 15.48
N LYS A 5 -5.47 -19.15 16.80
CA LYS A 5 -5.76 -18.01 17.69
C LYS A 5 -4.90 -16.78 17.36
N LEU A 6 -3.65 -16.99 16.98
CA LEU A 6 -2.75 -15.91 16.55
C LEU A 6 -3.26 -15.23 15.27
N ILE A 7 -3.59 -16.00 14.24
CA ILE A 7 -4.10 -15.46 12.97
C ILE A 7 -5.40 -14.68 13.20
N ASN A 8 -6.36 -15.25 13.93
CA ASN A 8 -7.62 -14.57 14.24
C ASN A 8 -7.43 -13.29 15.05
N PHE A 9 -6.48 -13.26 15.99
CA PHE A 9 -6.16 -12.04 16.74
C PHE A 9 -5.71 -10.90 15.78
N TYR A 10 -4.80 -11.20 14.85
CA TYR A 10 -4.35 -10.20 13.88
C TYR A 10 -5.44 -9.87 12.85
N GLY A 11 -6.26 -10.84 12.44
CA GLY A 11 -7.41 -10.60 11.57
C GLY A 11 -8.38 -9.58 12.14
N ASN A 12 -8.78 -9.75 13.40
CA ASN A 12 -9.65 -8.80 14.11
C ASN A 12 -9.00 -7.42 14.26
N MET A 13 -7.71 -7.38 14.58
CA MET A 13 -6.97 -6.11 14.67
C MET A 13 -6.95 -5.38 13.33
N MET A 14 -6.63 -6.05 12.23
CA MET A 14 -6.52 -5.47 10.90
C MET A 14 -7.86 -4.96 10.37
N ILE A 15 -8.94 -5.77 10.43
CA ILE A 15 -10.25 -5.35 9.92
C ILE A 15 -10.83 -4.21 10.76
N GLY A 16 -10.64 -4.24 12.09
CA GLY A 16 -11.06 -3.15 12.98
C GLY A 16 -10.32 -1.85 12.69
N MET A 17 -9.01 -1.90 12.45
CA MET A 17 -8.23 -0.73 12.04
C MET A 17 -8.66 -0.21 10.66
N ALA A 18 -8.85 -1.09 9.68
CA ALA A 18 -9.26 -0.70 8.34
C ALA A 18 -10.60 0.06 8.36
N ARG A 19 -11.58 -0.40 9.15
CA ARG A 19 -12.88 0.30 9.31
C ARG A 19 -12.73 1.68 9.97
N GLN A 20 -11.83 1.85 10.94
CA GLN A 20 -11.56 3.15 11.57
C GLN A 20 -10.86 4.12 10.61
N LEU A 21 -9.99 3.62 9.75
CA LEU A 21 -9.23 4.42 8.79
C LEU A 21 -10.04 4.80 7.54
N TYR A 22 -11.02 3.99 7.14
CA TYR A 22 -11.76 4.14 5.88
C TYR A 22 -12.41 5.52 5.68
N PRO A 23 -13.09 6.13 6.66
CA PRO A 23 -13.73 7.43 6.50
C PRO A 23 -12.74 8.61 6.46
N LEU A 24 -11.47 8.41 6.78
CA LEU A 24 -10.49 9.49 6.80
C LEU A 24 -10.19 9.98 5.38
N ASN A 25 -10.25 11.29 5.19
CA ASN A 25 -9.84 11.90 3.92
C ASN A 25 -8.30 11.96 3.85
N ARG A 26 -7.68 10.90 3.33
CA ARG A 26 -6.23 10.85 3.09
C ARG A 26 -5.88 11.42 1.73
N SER A 27 -4.69 11.98 1.64
CA SER A 27 -4.06 12.44 0.42
C SER A 27 -2.53 12.35 0.59
N ILE A 28 -1.73 12.86 -0.35
CA ILE A 28 -0.26 12.86 -0.19
C ILE A 28 0.22 13.76 0.96
N THR A 29 -0.62 14.65 1.47
CA THR A 29 -0.38 15.47 2.67
C THR A 29 -1.68 15.64 3.44
N GLY A 30 -1.62 16.26 4.62
CA GLY A 30 -2.79 16.74 5.32
C GLY A 30 -3.21 15.96 6.56
N LYS A 31 -4.37 16.37 7.11
CA LYS A 31 -4.87 15.88 8.40
C LYS A 31 -5.14 14.38 8.42
N GLY A 32 -5.74 13.83 7.34
CA GLY A 32 -6.08 12.40 7.27
C GLY A 32 -4.87 11.48 7.38
N ASN A 33 -3.71 11.89 6.82
CA ASN A 33 -2.46 11.12 6.96
C ASN A 33 -1.95 11.15 8.41
N ARG A 34 -2.01 12.32 9.08
CA ARG A 34 -1.61 12.44 10.49
C ARG A 34 -2.49 11.60 11.42
N GLU A 35 -3.80 11.61 11.18
CA GLU A 35 -4.75 10.76 11.92
C GLU A 35 -4.49 9.27 11.67
N THR A 36 -4.21 8.88 10.43
CA THR A 36 -3.81 7.51 10.07
C THR A 36 -2.56 7.09 10.84
N LEU A 37 -1.50 7.89 10.82
CA LEU A 37 -0.26 7.59 11.56
C LEU A 37 -0.49 7.57 13.07
N SER A 38 -1.37 8.42 13.60
CA SER A 38 -1.76 8.41 15.02
C SER A 38 -2.47 7.11 15.42
N LEU A 39 -3.38 6.60 14.58
CA LEU A 39 -4.06 5.32 14.83
C LEU A 39 -3.09 4.15 14.76
N ILE A 40 -2.16 4.13 13.81
CA ILE A 40 -1.09 3.12 13.72
C ILE A 40 -0.21 3.18 14.97
N LYS A 41 0.16 4.38 15.43
CA LYS A 41 0.99 4.58 16.63
C LYS A 41 0.36 4.01 17.91
N LYS A 42 -0.97 3.90 17.99
CA LYS A 42 -1.65 3.23 19.12
C LYS A 42 -1.38 1.72 19.18
N LYS A 43 -0.93 1.10 18.09
CA LYS A 43 -0.67 -0.35 17.99
C LYS A 43 0.81 -0.71 18.04
N ILE A 44 1.67 0.15 17.51
CA ILE A 44 3.13 -0.07 17.43
C ILE A 44 3.87 1.22 17.79
N PRO A 45 5.11 1.17 18.27
CA PRO A 45 5.90 2.35 18.66
C PRO A 45 6.42 3.12 17.42
N LEU A 46 5.50 3.59 16.59
CA LEU A 46 5.79 4.30 15.34
C LEU A 46 6.36 5.70 15.61
N GLU A 47 7.45 6.05 14.94
CA GLU A 47 7.95 7.43 14.87
C GLU A 47 7.32 8.14 13.67
N THR A 48 6.69 9.28 13.92
CA THR A 48 6.18 10.15 12.85
C THR A 48 7.24 11.17 12.48
N LYS A 49 7.56 11.22 11.19
CA LYS A 49 8.56 12.13 10.59
C LYS A 49 7.91 12.94 9.47
N LYS A 50 8.61 13.97 8.98
CA LYS A 50 8.03 14.92 8.01
C LYS A 50 9.04 15.45 7.02
N PHE A 51 8.54 15.81 5.85
CA PHE A 51 9.25 16.59 4.84
C PHE A 51 8.52 17.92 4.63
N LYS A 52 9.25 19.04 4.66
CA LYS A 52 8.67 20.37 4.44
C LYS A 52 8.26 20.55 2.97
N SER A 53 7.13 21.24 2.73
CA SER A 53 6.71 21.67 1.39
C SER A 53 7.83 22.43 0.69
N GLY A 54 7.97 22.22 -0.62
CA GLY A 54 9.01 22.84 -1.44
C GLY A 54 10.37 22.13 -1.38
N LYS A 55 10.61 21.21 -0.44
CA LYS A 55 11.87 20.46 -0.38
C LYS A 55 12.08 19.69 -1.68
N LYS A 56 13.25 19.87 -2.30
CA LYS A 56 13.70 19.09 -3.46
C LYS A 56 14.11 17.69 -3.01
N VAL A 57 13.61 16.67 -3.71
CA VAL A 57 13.89 15.25 -3.49
C VAL A 57 14.12 14.60 -4.86
N PHE A 58 15.38 14.37 -5.20
CA PHE A 58 15.83 14.07 -6.56
C PHE A 58 15.29 15.11 -7.55
N ASP A 59 14.49 14.70 -8.54
CA ASP A 59 13.88 15.55 -9.57
C ASP A 59 12.54 16.17 -9.12
N TRP A 60 11.99 15.73 -8.00
CA TRP A 60 10.69 16.11 -7.49
C TRP A 60 10.76 17.20 -6.42
N ARG A 61 9.61 17.80 -6.12
CA ARG A 61 9.43 18.69 -4.96
C ARG A 61 8.26 18.23 -4.12
N VAL A 62 8.42 18.26 -2.79
CA VAL A 62 7.32 18.03 -1.85
C VAL A 62 6.25 19.09 -2.07
N PRO A 63 4.99 18.74 -2.36
CA PRO A 63 3.94 19.71 -2.65
C PRO A 63 3.51 20.51 -1.42
N LYS A 64 2.71 21.56 -1.64
CA LYS A 64 2.02 22.27 -0.55
C LYS A 64 1.05 21.32 0.15
N GLU A 65 0.85 21.55 1.43
CA GLU A 65 -0.18 20.82 2.18
C GLU A 65 -1.56 21.27 1.72
N TRP A 66 -2.38 20.29 1.34
CA TRP A 66 -3.76 20.47 0.94
C TRP A 66 -4.71 20.10 2.06
N SER A 67 -5.74 20.90 2.26
CA SER A 67 -6.85 20.60 3.17
C SER A 67 -8.18 20.97 2.54
N ILE A 68 -9.23 20.26 2.94
CA ILE A 68 -10.60 20.45 2.46
C ILE A 68 -11.56 20.32 3.65
N ASN A 69 -12.53 21.24 3.71
CA ASN A 69 -13.58 21.25 4.72
C ASN A 69 -14.89 20.70 4.16
N LYS A 70 -15.28 21.13 2.95
CA LYS A 70 -16.53 20.71 2.29
C LYS A 70 -16.42 20.89 0.78
N ALA A 71 -17.14 20.04 0.05
CA ALA A 71 -17.30 20.18 -1.39
C ALA A 71 -18.66 19.58 -1.82
N TYR A 72 -19.38 20.23 -2.69
CA TYR A 72 -20.61 19.74 -3.29
C TYR A 72 -21.05 20.58 -4.49
N ILE A 73 -21.93 20.02 -5.29
CA ILE A 73 -22.65 20.67 -6.38
C ILE A 73 -24.09 20.86 -5.92
N LEU A 74 -24.62 22.08 -5.93
CA LEU A 74 -26.00 22.42 -5.58
C LEU A 74 -26.77 22.81 -6.83
N ASN A 75 -27.86 22.11 -7.13
CA ASN A 75 -28.78 22.50 -8.18
C ASN A 75 -29.66 23.67 -7.68
N LEU A 76 -29.64 24.80 -8.36
CA LEU A 76 -30.31 26.01 -7.93
C LEU A 76 -31.84 25.96 -8.13
N ASN A 77 -32.35 25.03 -8.93
CA ASN A 77 -33.79 24.93 -9.19
C ASN A 77 -34.53 24.12 -8.11
N ASN A 78 -33.87 23.11 -7.52
CA ASN A 78 -34.51 22.20 -6.56
C ASN A 78 -33.74 22.02 -5.26
N ASN A 79 -32.67 22.80 -5.02
CA ASN A 79 -31.80 22.75 -3.85
C ASN A 79 -31.16 21.35 -3.55
N ARG A 80 -31.13 20.45 -4.53
CA ARG A 80 -30.55 19.13 -4.37
C ARG A 80 -29.03 19.21 -4.48
N LYS A 81 -28.34 18.57 -3.53
CA LYS A 81 -26.88 18.38 -3.55
C LYS A 81 -26.48 17.12 -4.30
N TYR A 82 -25.45 17.24 -5.12
CA TYR A 82 -24.77 16.16 -5.83
C TYR A 82 -23.29 16.16 -5.48
N ALA A 83 -22.63 15.03 -5.65
CA ALA A 83 -21.21 14.84 -5.37
C ALA A 83 -20.79 15.47 -4.03
N ASP A 84 -21.53 15.16 -2.97
CA ASP A 84 -21.29 15.71 -1.64
C ASP A 84 -20.12 14.96 -0.97
N PHE A 85 -19.02 15.68 -0.76
CA PHE A 85 -17.81 15.18 -0.10
C PHE A 85 -18.10 14.55 1.28
N ASN A 86 -19.07 15.08 2.03
CA ASN A 86 -19.43 14.54 3.34
C ASN A 86 -20.09 13.14 3.26
N LYS A 87 -20.57 12.74 2.06
CA LYS A 87 -21.14 11.40 1.85
C LYS A 87 -20.08 10.39 1.39
N ASN A 88 -19.10 10.85 0.60
CA ASN A 88 -18.00 10.02 0.15
C ASN A 88 -16.80 10.92 -0.23
N ASN A 89 -15.63 10.62 0.34
CA ASN A 89 -14.39 11.36 0.05
C ASN A 89 -14.03 11.36 -1.45
N LEU A 90 -14.44 10.33 -2.20
CA LEU A 90 -14.14 10.22 -3.62
C LEU A 90 -14.92 11.21 -4.49
N HIS A 91 -15.93 11.89 -3.96
CA HIS A 91 -16.70 12.89 -4.72
C HIS A 91 -15.87 14.11 -5.12
N ILE A 92 -14.69 14.32 -4.54
CA ILE A 92 -13.81 15.42 -4.91
C ILE A 92 -12.56 14.90 -5.67
N VAL A 93 -12.15 15.59 -6.72
CA VAL A 93 -10.82 15.39 -7.30
C VAL A 93 -9.77 15.81 -6.27
N GLY A 94 -8.93 14.88 -5.85
CA GLY A 94 -7.89 15.15 -4.85
C GLY A 94 -6.99 16.31 -5.27
N TYR A 95 -6.63 17.21 -4.34
CA TYR A 95 -5.90 18.46 -4.60
C TYR A 95 -6.65 19.49 -5.45
N SER A 96 -7.98 19.45 -5.48
CA SER A 96 -8.79 20.51 -6.09
C SER A 96 -8.58 21.86 -5.42
N GLN A 97 -8.50 22.92 -6.26
CA GLN A 97 -8.49 24.31 -5.78
C GLN A 97 -9.86 24.71 -5.22
N ALA A 98 -9.86 25.69 -4.32
CA ALA A 98 -11.09 26.29 -3.83
C ALA A 98 -11.89 26.94 -4.96
N ILE A 99 -13.21 26.76 -4.91
CA ILE A 99 -14.14 27.40 -5.83
C ILE A 99 -15.47 27.68 -5.13
N ASN A 100 -16.08 28.82 -5.45
CA ASN A 100 -17.45 29.17 -5.03
C ASN A 100 -18.07 30.04 -6.13
N LYS A 101 -18.69 29.39 -7.13
CA LYS A 101 -19.32 30.11 -8.23
C LYS A 101 -20.56 29.37 -8.75
N ILE A 102 -21.37 30.09 -9.52
CA ILE A 102 -22.48 29.52 -10.29
C ILE A 102 -21.96 29.22 -11.69
N VAL A 103 -22.22 28.01 -12.17
CA VAL A 103 -21.78 27.51 -13.49
C VAL A 103 -22.96 26.96 -14.26
N SER A 104 -22.88 27.00 -15.59
CA SER A 104 -23.80 26.27 -16.45
C SER A 104 -23.54 24.77 -16.42
N TYR A 105 -24.53 23.95 -16.82
CA TYR A 105 -24.33 22.50 -16.98
C TYR A 105 -23.19 22.18 -17.96
N LYS A 106 -23.05 22.94 -19.06
CA LYS A 106 -21.98 22.76 -20.04
C LYS A 106 -20.60 22.95 -19.41
N GLU A 107 -20.42 23.99 -18.60
CA GLU A 107 -19.15 24.23 -17.87
C GLU A 107 -18.92 23.16 -16.82
N LEU A 108 -19.92 22.85 -16.00
CA LEU A 108 -19.83 21.84 -14.94
C LEU A 108 -19.38 20.47 -15.47
N LYS A 109 -19.93 20.06 -16.61
CA LYS A 109 -19.62 18.75 -17.22
C LYS A 109 -18.12 18.57 -17.53
N ASN A 110 -17.40 19.64 -17.82
CA ASN A 110 -15.94 19.59 -18.07
C ASN A 110 -15.12 19.32 -16.80
N HIS A 111 -15.74 19.46 -15.63
CA HIS A 111 -15.13 19.25 -14.32
C HIS A 111 -15.69 18.02 -13.57
N ILE A 112 -16.46 17.18 -14.27
CA ILE A 112 -17.01 15.94 -13.71
C ILE A 112 -16.30 14.73 -14.32
N HIS A 113 -15.87 13.83 -13.46
CA HIS A 113 -15.27 12.56 -13.81
C HIS A 113 -16.21 11.42 -13.44
N VAL A 114 -16.41 10.48 -14.35
CA VAL A 114 -17.20 9.25 -14.15
C VAL A 114 -16.42 8.05 -14.64
N ASP A 115 -16.65 6.91 -14.03
CA ASP A 115 -16.16 5.64 -14.56
C ASP A 115 -17.04 5.22 -15.75
N LYS A 116 -16.41 4.94 -16.91
CA LYS A 116 -17.15 4.57 -18.13
C LYS A 116 -17.65 3.13 -18.09
N LYS A 117 -17.00 2.28 -17.31
CA LYS A 117 -17.28 0.84 -17.26
C LYS A 117 -18.31 0.50 -16.19
N TYR A 118 -18.18 1.08 -15.01
CA TYR A 118 -19.02 0.77 -13.84
C TYR A 118 -19.96 1.92 -13.52
N LYS A 119 -21.23 1.81 -13.96
CA LYS A 119 -22.24 2.89 -13.88
C LYS A 119 -22.51 3.39 -12.45
N ASN A 120 -22.33 2.53 -11.44
CA ASN A 120 -22.56 2.86 -10.02
C ASN A 120 -21.28 3.34 -9.31
N ALA A 121 -20.11 3.21 -9.93
CA ALA A 121 -18.84 3.53 -9.31
C ALA A 121 -18.55 5.03 -9.36
N ILE A 122 -18.01 5.56 -8.27
CA ILE A 122 -17.39 6.89 -8.21
C ILE A 122 -15.90 6.67 -8.43
N PRO A 123 -15.28 7.22 -9.49
CA PRO A 123 -13.85 7.03 -9.73
C PRO A 123 -12.99 7.85 -8.76
N TYR A 124 -11.78 7.36 -8.49
CA TYR A 124 -10.74 8.11 -7.79
C TYR A 124 -9.90 8.91 -8.79
N VAL A 125 -9.87 10.22 -8.64
CA VAL A 125 -9.09 11.14 -9.50
C VAL A 125 -8.33 12.13 -8.65
N THR A 126 -7.09 12.46 -9.06
CA THR A 126 -6.22 13.41 -8.36
C THR A 126 -5.58 14.41 -9.33
N SER A 127 -5.14 15.55 -8.78
CA SER A 127 -4.50 16.62 -9.56
C SER A 127 -3.29 17.23 -8.84
N TYR A 128 -2.44 16.41 -8.23
CA TYR A 128 -1.39 16.79 -7.28
C TYR A 128 -0.48 17.96 -7.70
N TYR A 129 -0.12 18.05 -8.98
CA TYR A 129 0.79 19.09 -9.49
C TYR A 129 0.13 20.01 -10.52
N LYS A 130 -1.17 19.82 -10.79
CA LYS A 130 -1.95 20.62 -11.74
C LYS A 130 -2.95 21.50 -10.99
N LYS A 131 -2.94 22.79 -11.24
CA LYS A 131 -3.94 23.73 -10.71
C LYS A 131 -5.27 23.53 -11.42
N THR A 132 -6.19 22.79 -10.80
CA THR A 132 -7.54 22.52 -11.32
C THR A 132 -8.50 22.25 -10.18
N TRP A 133 -9.77 22.06 -10.50
CA TRP A 133 -10.82 21.62 -9.61
C TRP A 133 -11.72 20.62 -10.34
N GLY A 134 -12.41 19.76 -9.60
CA GLY A 134 -13.34 18.82 -10.20
C GLY A 134 -14.04 17.95 -9.18
N PHE A 135 -15.08 17.27 -9.67
CA PHE A 135 -15.86 16.32 -8.91
C PHE A 135 -15.85 14.95 -9.59
N CYS A 136 -16.00 13.92 -8.78
CA CYS A 136 -16.22 12.56 -9.25
C CYS A 136 -17.63 12.10 -8.83
N MET A 137 -18.31 11.39 -9.71
CA MET A 137 -19.63 10.82 -9.41
C MET A 137 -19.87 9.58 -10.24
N SER A 138 -20.88 8.80 -9.88
CA SER A 138 -21.30 7.68 -10.70
C SER A 138 -22.03 8.17 -11.96
N GLN A 139 -22.05 7.36 -13.02
CA GLN A 139 -22.86 7.67 -14.21
C GLN A 139 -24.35 7.84 -13.86
N ASN A 140 -24.87 7.03 -12.94
CA ASN A 140 -26.25 7.13 -12.47
C ASN A 140 -26.54 8.46 -11.76
N GLN A 141 -25.54 9.04 -11.07
CA GLN A 141 -25.68 10.39 -10.52
C GLN A 141 -25.63 11.47 -11.62
N LEU A 142 -24.75 11.30 -12.61
CA LEU A 142 -24.58 12.26 -13.72
C LEU A 142 -25.86 12.39 -14.57
N ILE A 143 -26.55 11.28 -14.84
CA ILE A 143 -27.81 11.27 -15.61
C ILE A 143 -28.88 12.16 -14.95
N ASN A 144 -28.86 12.29 -13.62
CA ASN A 144 -29.78 13.14 -12.87
C ASN A 144 -29.43 14.64 -12.92
N LEU A 145 -28.33 15.01 -13.52
CA LEU A 145 -27.97 16.41 -13.79
C LEU A 145 -28.59 16.84 -15.12
N ASN A 146 -29.37 17.87 -15.11
CA ASN A 146 -30.07 18.44 -16.29
C ASN A 146 -29.43 19.78 -16.68
N LYS A 147 -29.98 20.43 -17.74
CA LYS A 147 -29.47 21.70 -18.28
C LYS A 147 -29.75 22.92 -17.38
N ASN A 148 -29.57 22.80 -16.07
CA ASN A 148 -29.78 23.86 -15.09
C ASN A 148 -28.48 24.64 -14.79
N LYS A 149 -28.60 25.68 -13.93
CA LYS A 149 -27.46 26.34 -13.28
C LYS A 149 -27.18 25.64 -11.96
N TYR A 150 -25.91 25.55 -11.64
CA TYR A 150 -25.40 24.88 -10.43
C TYR A 150 -24.48 25.81 -9.65
N LYS A 151 -24.65 25.85 -8.33
CA LYS A 151 -23.67 26.45 -7.45
C LYS A 151 -22.64 25.38 -7.07
N VAL A 152 -21.38 25.62 -7.43
CA VAL A 152 -20.26 24.77 -7.13
C VAL A 152 -19.51 25.33 -5.92
N ILE A 153 -19.31 24.49 -4.90
CA ILE A 153 -18.56 24.84 -3.69
C ILE A 153 -17.49 23.80 -3.46
N ILE A 154 -16.23 24.23 -3.39
CA ILE A 154 -15.07 23.49 -2.89
C ILE A 154 -14.35 24.43 -1.91
N ASP A 155 -14.45 24.13 -0.63
CA ASP A 155 -13.77 24.85 0.43
C ASP A 155 -12.47 24.10 0.78
N SER A 156 -11.44 24.39 0.01
CA SER A 156 -10.11 23.84 0.15
C SER A 156 -9.04 24.89 0.29
N SER A 157 -7.88 24.52 0.79
CA SER A 157 -6.76 25.44 0.92
C SER A 157 -5.42 24.74 0.67
N PHE A 158 -4.44 25.55 0.25
CA PHE A 158 -3.04 25.14 0.09
C PHE A 158 -2.16 26.02 0.94
N LYS A 159 -1.35 25.42 1.81
CA LYS A 159 -0.39 26.14 2.63
C LYS A 159 0.99 25.48 2.58
N ASN A 160 2.01 26.25 2.91
CA ASN A 160 3.30 25.67 3.21
C ASN A 160 3.17 24.86 4.51
N GLY A 161 3.38 23.57 4.40
CA GLY A 161 3.16 22.62 5.48
C GLY A 161 4.14 21.47 5.39
N VAL A 162 3.65 20.27 5.66
CA VAL A 162 4.49 19.07 5.70
C VAL A 162 3.80 17.90 5.03
N MET A 163 4.62 16.99 4.51
CA MET A 163 4.25 15.63 4.13
C MET A 163 4.73 14.69 5.24
N ASP A 164 3.78 14.10 5.95
CA ASP A 164 4.06 13.22 7.08
C ASP A 164 4.27 11.78 6.62
N TYR A 165 5.15 11.05 7.31
CA TYR A 165 5.37 9.62 7.13
C TYR A 165 5.71 8.96 8.47
N GLY A 166 5.49 7.63 8.55
CA GLY A 166 5.83 6.83 9.71
C GLY A 166 7.02 5.93 9.43
N GLU A 167 7.91 5.77 10.40
CA GLU A 167 9.00 4.81 10.36
C GLU A 167 9.14 4.10 11.71
N LEU A 168 9.44 2.81 11.66
CA LEU A 168 9.74 2.01 12.83
C LEU A 168 10.89 1.06 12.49
N LYS A 169 11.90 0.99 13.35
CA LYS A 169 13.02 0.07 13.20
C LYS A 169 13.13 -0.83 14.44
N PHE A 170 13.25 -2.12 14.20
CA PHE A 170 13.62 -3.09 15.22
C PHE A 170 15.04 -3.60 14.94
N LYS A 171 15.93 -3.44 15.89
CA LYS A 171 17.30 -3.93 15.80
C LYS A 171 17.33 -5.45 16.00
N GLY A 172 18.00 -6.15 15.10
CA GLY A 172 18.37 -7.56 15.21
C GLY A 172 19.85 -7.76 15.51
N LYS A 173 20.27 -9.02 15.52
CA LYS A 173 21.70 -9.40 15.67
C LYS A 173 22.52 -8.94 14.48
N SER A 174 21.96 -9.02 13.27
CA SER A 174 22.56 -8.53 12.03
C SER A 174 22.17 -7.08 11.75
N LYS A 175 23.12 -6.30 11.21
CA LYS A 175 22.83 -4.96 10.65
C LYS A 175 22.08 -5.02 9.31
N LYS A 176 21.99 -6.20 8.66
CA LYS A 176 21.19 -6.37 7.46
C LYS A 176 19.72 -6.15 7.78
N GLU A 177 19.05 -5.36 6.93
CA GLU A 177 17.67 -4.91 7.15
C GLU A 177 16.69 -5.55 6.17
N ILE A 178 15.53 -5.90 6.70
CA ILE A 178 14.34 -6.30 5.93
C ILE A 178 13.34 -5.14 5.98
N LEU A 179 12.95 -4.64 4.82
CA LEU A 179 12.00 -3.55 4.68
C LEU A 179 10.59 -4.09 4.42
N PHE A 180 9.61 -3.58 5.17
CA PHE A 180 8.19 -3.65 4.84
C PHE A 180 7.66 -2.22 4.67
N THR A 181 7.02 -1.92 3.56
CA THR A 181 6.50 -0.58 3.28
C THR A 181 5.09 -0.63 2.70
N SER A 182 4.28 0.36 3.04
CA SER A 182 2.93 0.55 2.52
C SER A 182 2.61 2.03 2.40
N TYR A 183 1.72 2.38 1.47
CA TYR A 183 1.33 3.78 1.31
C TYR A 183 0.05 4.12 2.10
N ILE A 184 -0.13 5.44 2.38
CA ILE A 184 -1.17 5.98 3.27
C ILE A 184 -1.85 7.23 2.69
N CYS A 185 -2.09 7.30 1.39
CA CYS A 185 -2.50 8.56 0.73
C CYS A 185 -3.81 8.51 -0.06
N HIS A 186 -4.49 7.35 -0.14
CA HIS A 186 -5.76 7.24 -0.86
C HIS A 186 -6.94 7.28 0.12
N PRO A 187 -7.97 8.10 -0.13
CA PRO A 187 -9.17 8.13 0.69
C PRO A 187 -10.13 7.00 0.33
N SER A 188 -10.86 6.48 1.28
CA SER A 188 -12.01 5.56 1.09
C SER A 188 -11.77 4.43 0.08
N MET A 189 -10.63 3.74 0.23
CA MET A 189 -10.26 2.54 -0.53
C MET A 189 -9.80 1.44 0.42
N ALA A 190 -10.55 0.35 0.48
CA ALA A 190 -10.31 -0.70 1.46
C ALA A 190 -9.19 -1.66 1.03
N ASN A 191 -9.19 -2.12 -0.23
CA ASN A 191 -8.20 -3.05 -0.74
C ASN A 191 -6.94 -2.36 -1.26
N ASN A 192 -7.11 -1.37 -2.14
CA ASN A 192 -5.98 -0.68 -2.76
C ASN A 192 -5.07 -0.04 -1.72
N GLU A 193 -5.67 0.66 -0.75
CA GLU A 193 -4.92 1.43 0.24
C GLU A 193 -4.82 0.74 1.59
N LEU A 194 -5.98 0.55 2.28
CA LEU A 194 -5.96 0.23 3.71
C LEU A 194 -5.43 -1.15 4.04
N SER A 195 -5.58 -2.11 3.14
CA SER A 195 -5.05 -3.46 3.35
C SER A 195 -3.55 -3.44 3.61
N GLY A 196 -2.78 -2.63 2.88
CA GLY A 196 -1.34 -2.49 3.06
C GLY A 196 -0.95 -2.02 4.47
N PRO A 197 -1.35 -0.81 4.91
CA PRO A 197 -0.99 -0.28 6.22
C PRO A 197 -1.45 -1.14 7.39
N VAL A 198 -2.63 -1.76 7.34
CA VAL A 198 -3.09 -2.59 8.46
C VAL A 198 -2.29 -3.90 8.57
N ILE A 199 -1.96 -4.53 7.44
CA ILE A 199 -1.08 -5.71 7.40
C ILE A 199 0.33 -5.31 7.87
N ASN A 200 0.87 -4.21 7.35
CA ASN A 200 2.19 -3.70 7.75
C ASN A 200 2.27 -3.42 9.26
N THR A 201 1.19 -2.88 9.84
CA THR A 201 1.07 -2.67 11.29
C THR A 201 1.03 -3.99 12.06
N ALA A 202 0.28 -4.97 11.57
CA ALA A 202 0.19 -6.30 12.17
C ALA A 202 1.55 -7.02 12.15
N LEU A 203 2.28 -6.96 11.04
CA LEU A 203 3.63 -7.51 10.92
C LEU A 203 4.61 -6.81 11.86
N ALA A 204 4.55 -5.48 11.95
CA ALA A 204 5.38 -4.73 12.90
C ALA A 204 5.09 -5.13 14.36
N HIS A 205 3.80 -5.30 14.71
CA HIS A 205 3.41 -5.80 16.03
C HIS A 205 3.90 -7.24 16.26
N TYR A 206 3.84 -8.11 15.26
CA TYR A 206 4.38 -9.46 15.31
C TYR A 206 5.89 -9.44 15.56
N VAL A 207 6.65 -8.70 14.75
CA VAL A 207 8.12 -8.56 14.87
C VAL A 207 8.53 -7.97 16.21
N LYS A 208 7.77 -6.99 16.75
CA LYS A 208 8.02 -6.43 18.09
C LYS A 208 8.14 -7.54 19.14
N ASN A 209 7.30 -8.58 19.05
CA ASN A 209 7.21 -9.67 20.02
C ASN A 209 8.17 -10.84 19.73
N LEU A 210 8.91 -10.85 18.62
CA LEU A 210 9.94 -11.85 18.36
C LEU A 210 11.11 -11.68 19.32
N LYS A 211 11.56 -12.79 19.91
CA LYS A 211 12.79 -12.85 20.70
C LYS A 211 13.99 -13.11 19.77
N ASN A 212 15.14 -12.51 20.07
CA ASN A 212 16.41 -12.79 19.37
C ASN A 212 16.36 -12.65 17.83
N LYS A 213 15.80 -11.55 17.33
CA LYS A 213 15.72 -11.27 15.90
C LYS A 213 17.09 -11.41 15.22
N LYS A 214 17.16 -12.20 14.16
CA LYS A 214 18.38 -12.39 13.34
C LYS A 214 18.68 -11.13 12.52
N TYR A 215 17.70 -10.62 11.79
CA TYR A 215 17.80 -9.42 10.98
C TYR A 215 17.23 -8.21 11.70
N SER A 216 17.64 -7.02 11.28
CA SER A 216 16.95 -5.79 11.62
C SER A 216 15.74 -5.61 10.72
N TYR A 217 14.66 -5.06 11.24
CA TYR A 217 13.41 -4.84 10.50
C TYR A 217 13.08 -3.36 10.44
N ARG A 218 12.65 -2.92 9.28
CA ARG A 218 12.25 -1.54 9.01
C ARG A 218 10.83 -1.54 8.46
N PHE A 219 9.92 -0.85 9.13
CA PHE A 219 8.53 -0.66 8.72
C PHE A 219 8.32 0.80 8.33
N VAL A 220 7.75 1.04 7.15
CA VAL A 220 7.59 2.38 6.59
C VAL A 220 6.16 2.57 6.11
N PHE A 221 5.61 3.75 6.42
CA PHE A 221 4.27 4.19 6.04
C PHE A 221 4.40 5.56 5.39
N VAL A 222 4.26 5.67 4.08
CA VAL A 222 4.53 6.89 3.29
C VAL A 222 3.38 7.19 2.35
N PRO A 223 3.18 8.44 1.92
CA PRO A 223 2.39 8.70 0.72
C PRO A 223 3.03 8.02 -0.50
N GLU A 224 2.21 7.41 -1.37
CA GLU A 224 2.70 6.74 -2.57
C GLU A 224 3.49 7.69 -3.48
N THR A 225 4.45 7.17 -4.23
CA THR A 225 5.30 7.88 -5.18
C THR A 225 6.15 8.97 -4.51
N ILE A 226 5.62 10.17 -4.28
CA ILE A 226 6.40 11.29 -3.74
C ILE A 226 6.92 11.03 -2.31
N GLY A 227 6.16 10.30 -1.49
CA GLY A 227 6.60 9.90 -0.14
C GLY A 227 7.75 8.90 -0.20
N SER A 228 7.64 7.87 -1.02
CA SER A 228 8.70 6.88 -1.23
C SER A 228 9.94 7.50 -1.85
N ILE A 229 9.79 8.39 -2.85
CA ILE A 229 10.91 9.14 -3.44
C ILE A 229 11.62 9.99 -2.38
N ALA A 230 10.87 10.72 -1.54
CA ALA A 230 11.44 11.54 -0.48
C ALA A 230 12.12 10.69 0.60
N TYR A 231 11.52 9.53 0.93
CA TYR A 231 12.07 8.57 1.87
C TYR A 231 13.40 7.97 1.36
N ILE A 232 13.43 7.54 0.11
CA ILE A 232 14.64 7.01 -0.56
C ILE A 232 15.71 8.09 -0.63
N ASN A 233 15.38 9.31 -1.08
CA ASN A 233 16.33 10.42 -1.15
C ASN A 233 17.03 10.69 0.19
N LYS A 234 16.29 10.60 1.29
CA LYS A 234 16.84 10.81 2.64
C LYS A 234 17.72 9.66 3.11
N ASN A 235 17.36 8.42 2.78
CA ASN A 235 17.93 7.23 3.41
C ASN A 235 18.75 6.36 2.44
N LEU A 236 18.97 6.76 1.18
CA LEU A 236 19.54 5.92 0.11
C LEU A 236 20.87 5.25 0.51
N LYS A 237 21.79 6.00 1.11
CA LYS A 237 23.10 5.48 1.54
C LYS A 237 22.94 4.34 2.55
N GLU A 238 22.06 4.50 3.53
CA GLU A 238 21.78 3.49 4.55
C GLU A 238 21.08 2.27 3.95
N LEU A 239 20.05 2.52 3.11
CA LEU A 239 19.31 1.46 2.42
C LEU A 239 20.23 0.61 1.53
N LYS A 240 21.05 1.22 0.69
CA LYS A 240 22.04 0.48 -0.14
C LYS A 240 23.04 -0.34 0.69
N ARG A 241 23.43 0.14 1.87
CA ARG A 241 24.40 -0.54 2.72
C ARG A 241 23.82 -1.74 3.45
N TYR A 242 22.58 -1.64 3.89
CA TYR A 242 22.02 -2.60 4.85
C TYR A 242 20.83 -3.40 4.33
N MET A 243 20.06 -2.92 3.35
CA MET A 243 18.89 -3.64 2.87
C MET A 243 19.27 -4.98 2.23
N LEU A 244 18.70 -6.05 2.74
CA LEU A 244 18.83 -7.40 2.21
C LEU A 244 17.65 -7.77 1.32
N ALA A 245 16.44 -7.38 1.72
CA ALA A 245 15.19 -7.58 0.99
C ALA A 245 14.17 -6.52 1.40
N GLY A 246 13.24 -6.19 0.50
CA GLY A 246 12.13 -5.31 0.79
C GLY A 246 10.83 -5.77 0.16
N PHE A 247 9.71 -5.39 0.79
CA PHE A 247 8.36 -5.79 0.41
C PHE A 247 7.43 -4.58 0.46
N VAL A 248 6.89 -4.17 -0.70
CA VAL A 248 5.78 -3.22 -0.77
C VAL A 248 4.49 -4.02 -0.59
N ILE A 249 3.62 -3.58 0.32
CA ILE A 249 2.35 -4.26 0.60
C ILE A 249 1.20 -3.35 0.19
N ASN A 250 0.39 -3.81 -0.77
CA ASN A 250 -0.79 -3.11 -1.26
C ASN A 250 -1.81 -4.10 -1.82
N CYS A 251 -3.07 -3.68 -2.01
CA CYS A 251 -4.12 -4.49 -2.63
C CYS A 251 -4.21 -5.92 -2.05
N ALA A 252 -4.11 -6.04 -0.72
CA ALA A 252 -3.83 -7.31 -0.05
C ALA A 252 -4.96 -7.79 0.89
N GLY A 253 -6.21 -7.28 0.72
CA GLY A 253 -7.32 -7.57 1.64
C GLY A 253 -8.43 -8.44 1.08
N ASP A 254 -8.42 -8.79 -0.21
CA ASP A 254 -9.42 -9.65 -0.84
C ASP A 254 -9.04 -11.16 -0.79
N ASN A 255 -9.94 -12.04 -1.27
CA ASN A 255 -9.75 -13.51 -1.25
C ASN A 255 -9.54 -14.12 -2.64
N ARG A 256 -9.24 -13.33 -3.68
CA ARG A 256 -9.29 -13.80 -5.06
C ARG A 256 -8.02 -14.50 -5.51
N ASP A 257 -6.85 -13.96 -5.13
CA ASP A 257 -5.54 -14.46 -5.58
C ASP A 257 -4.47 -14.21 -4.50
N TYR A 258 -3.25 -14.70 -4.74
CA TYR A 258 -2.01 -14.25 -4.12
C TYR A 258 -1.05 -13.86 -5.22
N SER A 259 -0.52 -12.67 -5.18
CA SER A 259 0.36 -12.21 -6.23
C SER A 259 1.55 -11.42 -5.72
N PHE A 260 2.64 -11.45 -6.47
CA PHE A 260 3.72 -10.51 -6.26
C PHE A 260 4.36 -10.10 -7.59
N VAL A 261 4.91 -8.87 -7.62
CA VAL A 261 5.72 -8.37 -8.71
C VAL A 261 7.18 -8.54 -8.33
N GLN A 262 7.93 -9.24 -9.17
CA GLN A 262 9.35 -9.50 -8.98
C GLN A 262 10.18 -8.22 -9.10
N THR A 263 11.40 -8.25 -8.56
CA THR A 263 12.43 -7.24 -8.87
C THR A 263 12.86 -7.34 -10.34
N PRO A 264 13.55 -6.32 -10.89
CA PRO A 264 14.10 -6.39 -12.25
C PRO A 264 14.99 -7.62 -12.49
N GLU A 265 15.76 -8.02 -11.49
CA GLU A 265 16.72 -9.14 -11.53
C GLU A 265 16.02 -10.51 -11.45
N LYS A 266 14.80 -10.59 -10.93
CA LYS A 266 13.96 -11.80 -10.77
C LYS A 266 14.54 -12.89 -9.85
N ASN A 267 15.71 -12.71 -9.30
CA ASN A 267 16.43 -13.67 -8.46
C ASN A 267 17.09 -13.03 -7.24
N THR A 268 16.64 -11.85 -6.83
CA THR A 268 17.08 -11.25 -5.57
C THR A 268 16.60 -12.07 -4.38
N PHE A 269 17.21 -11.86 -3.22
CA PHE A 269 16.76 -12.56 -2.00
C PHE A 269 15.29 -12.27 -1.67
N ALA A 270 14.77 -11.07 -2.00
CA ALA A 270 13.36 -10.75 -1.88
C ALA A 270 12.48 -11.64 -2.79
N ASP A 271 12.91 -11.86 -4.05
CA ASP A 271 12.18 -12.71 -4.98
C ASP A 271 12.16 -14.17 -4.51
N GLU A 272 13.30 -14.70 -4.08
CA GLU A 272 13.44 -16.10 -3.70
C GLU A 272 12.62 -16.43 -2.44
N ILE A 273 12.62 -15.56 -1.45
CA ILE A 273 11.82 -15.78 -0.24
C ILE A 273 10.33 -15.66 -0.51
N MET A 274 9.90 -14.76 -1.42
CA MET A 274 8.50 -14.66 -1.85
C MET A 274 8.07 -15.88 -2.66
N LYS A 275 8.88 -16.34 -3.62
CA LYS A 275 8.61 -17.57 -4.36
C LYS A 275 8.44 -18.77 -3.42
N SER A 276 9.31 -18.90 -2.43
CA SER A 276 9.22 -19.99 -1.44
C SER A 276 7.94 -19.91 -0.60
N SER A 277 7.50 -18.72 -0.23
CA SER A 277 6.24 -18.52 0.52
C SER A 277 4.98 -18.84 -0.30
N PHE A 278 5.09 -18.92 -1.63
CA PHE A 278 4.00 -19.23 -2.54
C PHE A 278 3.92 -20.72 -2.90
N ILE A 279 4.86 -21.54 -2.41
CA ILE A 279 4.81 -23.01 -2.59
C ILE A 279 3.55 -23.55 -1.91
N GLY A 280 2.80 -24.42 -2.63
CA GLY A 280 1.56 -25.01 -2.12
C GLY A 280 0.30 -24.14 -2.26
N LEU A 281 0.41 -22.86 -2.63
CA LEU A 281 -0.77 -22.04 -2.89
C LEU A 281 -1.47 -22.48 -4.19
N LYS A 282 -2.79 -22.72 -4.10
CA LYS A 282 -3.62 -23.12 -5.25
C LYS A 282 -3.86 -21.98 -6.25
N LYS A 283 -4.04 -20.76 -5.73
CA LYS A 283 -4.23 -19.53 -6.52
C LYS A 283 -3.05 -18.62 -6.28
N LYS A 284 -2.25 -18.39 -7.31
CA LYS A 284 -1.08 -17.50 -7.25
C LYS A 284 -0.72 -16.96 -8.62
N SER A 285 -0.23 -15.73 -8.64
CA SER A 285 0.23 -15.04 -9.84
C SER A 285 1.58 -14.37 -9.55
N ILE A 286 2.57 -14.62 -10.39
CA ILE A 286 3.89 -14.00 -10.31
C ILE A 286 4.05 -13.12 -11.54
N TYR A 287 4.22 -11.82 -11.31
CA TYR A 287 4.34 -10.81 -12.35
C TYR A 287 5.80 -10.38 -12.54
N GLU A 288 6.16 -10.06 -13.75
CA GLU A 288 7.47 -9.46 -14.04
C GLU A 288 7.49 -7.98 -13.64
N PHE A 289 8.70 -7.43 -13.45
CA PHE A 289 8.85 -6.01 -13.08
C PHE A 289 8.25 -5.02 -14.09
N LYS A 290 8.14 -5.39 -15.37
CA LYS A 290 7.43 -4.57 -16.37
C LYS A 290 5.97 -4.31 -15.99
N ASP A 291 5.35 -5.22 -15.24
CA ASP A 291 3.96 -5.15 -14.78
C ASP A 291 3.83 -4.42 -13.42
N ARG A 292 4.89 -3.74 -12.96
CA ARG A 292 4.90 -2.95 -11.73
C ARG A 292 3.80 -1.90 -11.69
N SER A 293 3.25 -1.62 -10.52
CA SER A 293 2.12 -0.71 -10.39
C SER A 293 2.15 0.17 -9.13
N SER A 294 3.11 -0.06 -8.22
CA SER A 294 3.21 0.66 -6.95
C SER A 294 4.64 1.15 -6.67
N ASP A 295 4.98 1.33 -5.40
CA ASP A 295 6.25 1.94 -4.97
C ASP A 295 7.49 1.07 -5.20
N GLU A 296 7.36 -0.22 -5.50
CA GLU A 296 8.48 -1.05 -5.94
C GLU A 296 9.23 -0.41 -7.12
N ARG A 297 8.51 0.31 -7.99
CA ARG A 297 9.09 1.07 -9.10
C ARG A 297 10.06 2.16 -8.67
N GLN A 298 9.88 2.72 -7.46
CA GLN A 298 10.78 3.75 -6.92
C GLN A 298 12.01 3.12 -6.28
N TYR A 299 11.82 2.03 -5.53
CA TYR A 299 12.92 1.32 -4.87
C TYR A 299 13.83 0.61 -5.87
N CYS A 300 13.29 0.07 -6.96
CA CYS A 300 14.05 -0.63 -8.00
C CYS A 300 14.45 0.28 -9.18
N SER A 301 14.23 1.61 -9.10
CA SER A 301 14.55 2.52 -10.20
C SER A 301 16.08 2.60 -10.44
N PRO A 302 16.51 2.92 -11.69
CA PRO A 302 17.90 3.14 -12.01
C PRO A 302 18.57 4.13 -11.05
N GLY A 303 19.76 3.79 -10.56
CA GLY A 303 20.50 4.57 -9.55
C GLY A 303 20.08 4.33 -8.11
N VAL A 304 18.89 3.76 -7.86
CA VAL A 304 18.43 3.29 -6.55
C VAL A 304 18.70 1.80 -6.38
N GLU A 305 18.15 0.94 -7.23
CA GLU A 305 18.50 -0.48 -7.39
C GLU A 305 18.45 -1.29 -6.08
N LEU A 306 17.37 -1.12 -5.32
CA LEU A 306 17.16 -1.84 -4.07
C LEU A 306 16.33 -3.11 -4.33
N PRO A 307 16.63 -4.24 -3.65
CA PRO A 307 15.95 -5.52 -3.86
C PRO A 307 14.54 -5.52 -3.22
N VAL A 308 13.58 -4.87 -3.87
CA VAL A 308 12.23 -4.68 -3.34
C VAL A 308 11.18 -5.24 -4.31
N CYS A 309 10.48 -6.29 -3.91
CA CYS A 309 9.31 -6.80 -4.62
C CYS A 309 8.00 -6.23 -4.04
N SER A 310 6.87 -6.43 -4.73
CA SER A 310 5.56 -5.96 -4.27
C SER A 310 4.63 -7.15 -4.05
N PHE A 311 4.02 -7.25 -2.87
CA PHE A 311 3.03 -8.27 -2.52
C PHE A 311 1.62 -7.70 -2.59
N SER A 312 0.72 -8.46 -3.19
CA SER A 312 -0.71 -8.17 -3.28
C SER A 312 -1.54 -9.46 -3.20
N ARG A 313 -2.85 -9.35 -2.95
CA ARG A 313 -3.82 -10.37 -3.31
C ARG A 313 -4.16 -10.19 -4.80
N SER A 314 -5.12 -9.38 -5.12
CA SER A 314 -5.43 -9.00 -6.50
C SER A 314 -4.58 -7.80 -6.92
N LYS A 315 -3.72 -7.98 -7.93
CA LYS A 315 -2.80 -6.93 -8.39
C LYS A 315 -3.57 -5.71 -8.92
N ALA A 316 -3.12 -4.52 -8.55
CA ALA A 316 -3.65 -3.25 -9.03
C ALA A 316 -3.73 -3.20 -10.56
N GLY A 317 -4.88 -2.79 -11.10
CA GLY A 317 -5.12 -2.67 -12.53
C GLY A 317 -5.26 -4.01 -13.29
N SER A 318 -5.23 -5.16 -12.60
CA SER A 318 -5.46 -6.48 -13.21
C SER A 318 -6.94 -6.80 -13.37
N LYS A 319 -7.25 -7.84 -14.16
CA LYS A 319 -8.61 -8.36 -14.31
C LYS A 319 -9.19 -8.91 -13.00
N THR A 320 -8.35 -9.27 -12.05
CA THR A 320 -8.77 -9.78 -10.74
C THR A 320 -9.18 -8.68 -9.77
N PHE A 321 -8.91 -7.39 -10.11
CA PHE A 321 -9.28 -6.24 -9.29
C PHE A 321 -10.01 -5.16 -10.11
N PRO A 322 -11.23 -5.43 -10.59
CA PRO A 322 -12.01 -4.50 -11.39
C PRO A 322 -12.51 -3.26 -10.62
N GLU A 323 -12.60 -3.33 -9.29
CA GLU A 323 -13.00 -2.24 -8.38
C GLU A 323 -11.89 -1.19 -8.17
N TYR A 324 -10.68 -1.47 -8.67
CA TYR A 324 -9.50 -0.63 -8.49
C TYR A 324 -9.78 0.85 -8.83
N HIS A 325 -9.39 1.74 -7.91
CA HIS A 325 -9.57 3.18 -8.01
C HIS A 325 -11.02 3.65 -8.20
N THR A 326 -11.95 2.96 -7.53
CA THR A 326 -13.38 3.35 -7.48
C THR A 326 -13.97 3.17 -6.08
N SER A 327 -15.18 3.70 -5.87
CA SER A 327 -15.96 3.49 -4.64
C SER A 327 -16.44 2.05 -4.41
N LEU A 328 -16.22 1.16 -5.37
CA LEU A 328 -16.48 -0.28 -5.23
C LEU A 328 -15.38 -0.99 -4.45
N ASP A 329 -14.23 -0.34 -4.26
CA ASP A 329 -13.16 -0.80 -3.36
C ASP A 329 -13.53 -0.51 -1.90
N ASN A 330 -14.39 -1.33 -1.35
CA ASN A 330 -14.96 -1.19 -0.02
C ASN A 330 -14.91 -2.51 0.78
N PHE A 331 -15.68 -2.63 1.85
CA PHE A 331 -15.71 -3.83 2.71
C PHE A 331 -16.62 -4.96 2.20
N ASP A 332 -17.24 -4.83 1.03
CA ASP A 332 -17.82 -5.96 0.31
C ASP A 332 -16.72 -6.80 -0.35
N LEU A 333 -15.61 -6.14 -0.73
CA LEU A 333 -14.42 -6.77 -1.30
C LEU A 333 -13.43 -7.24 -0.21
N VAL A 334 -13.13 -6.36 0.75
CA VAL A 334 -12.15 -6.63 1.81
C VAL A 334 -12.81 -7.24 3.02
N ASN A 335 -12.29 -8.38 3.46
CA ASN A 335 -12.79 -9.10 4.61
C ASN A 335 -11.64 -9.63 5.49
N GLN A 336 -12.00 -10.12 6.68
CA GLN A 336 -11.03 -10.62 7.65
C GLN A 336 -10.18 -11.76 7.10
N ASN A 337 -10.77 -12.72 6.39
CA ASN A 337 -10.05 -13.87 5.84
C ASN A 337 -9.00 -13.46 4.80
N GLY A 338 -9.31 -12.45 3.96
CA GLY A 338 -8.36 -11.90 2.99
C GLY A 338 -7.13 -11.30 3.67
N LEU A 339 -7.36 -10.50 4.70
CA LEU A 339 -6.31 -9.89 5.51
C LEU A 339 -5.49 -10.94 6.28
N GLU A 340 -6.17 -11.94 6.88
CA GLU A 340 -5.53 -13.05 7.59
C GLU A 340 -4.60 -13.85 6.67
N GLY A 341 -5.08 -14.21 5.47
CA GLY A 341 -4.27 -14.95 4.50
C GLY A 341 -3.03 -14.17 4.05
N SER A 342 -3.15 -12.87 3.84
CA SER A 342 -2.01 -12.01 3.50
C SER A 342 -1.02 -11.87 4.66
N PHE A 343 -1.52 -11.67 5.87
CA PHE A 343 -0.70 -11.64 7.07
C PHE A 343 0.05 -12.97 7.26
N GLU A 344 -0.61 -14.11 7.05
CA GLU A 344 -0.02 -15.44 7.18
C GLU A 344 1.16 -15.63 6.22
N ILE A 345 0.97 -15.29 4.93
CA ILE A 345 2.05 -15.37 3.92
C ILE A 345 3.24 -14.52 4.33
N LEU A 346 3.02 -13.25 4.67
CA LEU A 346 4.12 -12.34 5.01
C LEU A 346 4.74 -12.65 6.37
N LYS A 347 3.97 -13.19 7.33
CA LYS A 347 4.50 -13.75 8.56
C LYS A 347 5.41 -14.95 8.27
N ASN A 348 5.01 -15.84 7.38
CA ASN A 348 5.85 -16.98 6.98
C ASN A 348 7.13 -16.52 6.28
N VAL A 349 7.10 -15.41 5.51
CA VAL A 349 8.31 -14.76 5.00
C VAL A 349 9.24 -14.36 6.17
N ILE A 350 8.70 -13.70 7.19
CA ILE A 350 9.48 -13.29 8.38
C ILE A 350 10.05 -14.51 9.10
N ASP A 351 9.24 -15.53 9.35
CA ASP A 351 9.68 -16.74 10.05
C ASP A 351 10.78 -17.47 9.27
N SER A 352 10.62 -17.59 7.95
CA SER A 352 11.63 -18.20 7.07
C SER A 352 12.94 -17.40 7.09
N LEU A 353 12.88 -16.07 7.09
CA LEU A 353 14.06 -15.22 7.23
C LEU A 353 14.78 -15.44 8.57
N GLU A 354 14.04 -15.60 9.66
CA GLU A 354 14.61 -15.80 10.99
C GLU A 354 15.30 -17.16 11.15
N ILE A 355 14.76 -18.23 10.53
CA ILE A 355 15.31 -19.59 10.60
C ILE A 355 16.25 -19.91 9.42
N CYS A 356 16.20 -19.15 8.32
CA CYS A 356 17.03 -19.41 7.13
C CYS A 356 18.51 -19.44 7.51
N ALA A 357 19.16 -20.55 7.24
CA ALA A 357 20.60 -20.72 7.40
C ALA A 357 21.17 -21.32 6.12
N TYR A 358 22.30 -20.81 5.70
CA TYR A 358 23.10 -21.48 4.68
C TYR A 358 23.83 -22.65 5.34
N PRO A 359 23.51 -23.90 5.02
CA PRO A 359 24.24 -25.02 5.55
C PRO A 359 25.70 -24.95 5.07
N LYS A 360 26.63 -24.99 6.01
CA LYS A 360 28.06 -25.05 5.71
C LYS A 360 28.53 -26.49 5.85
N ALA A 361 29.10 -27.03 4.80
CA ALA A 361 29.70 -28.34 4.87
C ALA A 361 30.79 -28.36 5.95
N LYS A 362 30.66 -29.24 6.94
CA LYS A 362 31.68 -29.43 7.98
C LYS A 362 32.88 -30.22 7.47
N ASN A 363 32.64 -31.12 6.51
CA ASN A 363 33.68 -31.96 5.91
C ASN A 363 33.99 -31.45 4.50
N LYS A 364 35.25 -31.47 4.12
CA LYS A 364 35.67 -31.31 2.73
C LYS A 364 35.38 -32.62 1.99
N CYS A 365 35.06 -32.54 0.70
CA CYS A 365 34.69 -33.67 -0.13
C CYS A 365 33.45 -34.43 0.40
N GLU A 366 33.22 -35.64 -0.08
CA GLU A 366 32.10 -36.46 0.32
C GLU A 366 32.26 -36.94 1.77
N PRO A 367 31.24 -36.77 2.64
CA PRO A 367 31.28 -37.30 3.99
C PRO A 367 31.37 -38.83 3.98
N PHE A 368 32.08 -39.43 4.94
CA PHE A 368 32.17 -40.87 5.09
C PHE A 368 30.80 -41.44 5.58
N LEU A 369 29.86 -41.55 4.65
CA LEU A 369 28.46 -41.94 4.94
C LEU A 369 28.31 -43.39 5.42
N THR A 370 29.27 -44.29 5.06
CA THR A 370 29.28 -45.67 5.51
C THR A 370 29.29 -45.79 7.04
N LYS A 371 29.98 -44.88 7.77
CA LYS A 371 29.95 -44.80 9.24
C LYS A 371 28.55 -44.62 9.83
N LYS A 372 27.61 -44.17 9.02
CA LYS A 372 26.24 -43.85 9.42
C LYS A 372 25.22 -44.78 8.75
N ASN A 373 25.70 -45.85 8.11
CA ASN A 373 24.88 -46.77 7.33
C ASN A 373 24.02 -46.07 6.25
N MET A 374 24.52 -44.93 5.71
CA MET A 374 23.82 -44.12 4.72
C MET A 374 24.39 -44.32 3.32
N TYR A 375 25.36 -45.21 3.14
CA TYR A 375 25.95 -45.50 1.83
C TYR A 375 25.35 -46.81 1.31
N PRO A 376 24.85 -46.88 0.06
CA PRO A 376 24.31 -48.12 -0.49
C PRO A 376 25.40 -49.18 -0.65
N THR A 377 25.13 -50.39 -0.21
CA THR A 377 26.04 -51.54 -0.35
C THR A 377 26.07 -52.11 -1.77
N ILE A 378 25.12 -51.73 -2.60
CA ILE A 378 24.99 -52.13 -4.01
C ILE A 378 25.38 -50.95 -4.89
N SER A 379 26.36 -51.14 -5.73
CA SER A 379 26.87 -50.09 -6.65
C SER A 379 25.93 -49.76 -7.82
N LYS A 380 24.87 -50.54 -8.01
CA LYS A 380 23.86 -50.34 -9.08
C LYS A 380 22.79 -49.35 -8.60
N LYS A 381 22.60 -48.23 -9.30
CA LYS A 381 21.47 -47.36 -9.10
C LYS A 381 20.19 -48.12 -9.49
N ASN A 382 19.25 -48.28 -8.57
CA ASN A 382 17.89 -48.62 -8.93
C ASN A 382 17.25 -47.36 -9.53
N ASN A 383 16.82 -47.44 -10.78
CA ASN A 383 16.01 -46.41 -11.46
C ASN A 383 14.64 -46.31 -10.83
#